data_a0a5c8b4a3e0a874ba64ce6a554b464a
#
_entry.id   a0a5c8b4a3e0a874ba64ce6a554b464a
#
_cell.length_a   1.000
_cell.length_b   1.000
_cell.length_c   1.000
_cell.angle_alpha   90.00
_cell.angle_beta   90.00
_cell.angle_gamma   90.00
#
_symmetry.space_group_name_H-M   'P 1'
#
loop_
_entity.id
_entity.type
_entity.pdbx_description
1 polymer ?
#
loop_
_entity_poly.entity_id
_entity_poly.type
_entity_poly.pdbx_seq_one_letter_code
_entity_poly.pdbx_strand_id
1 'polypeptide(L)'
;MNRNLVLLVATAITISFACGASDAADGLIGHWKLTADARDSSGAERHAVNHGVRFGDDGGAVFNGVDAWLEVPHSNSISFGRDPFSIAVWIHTDERLDDVLGDVLTCYDAADRRGFTISLMNYAGITNAQSNWRNVLFGIDAGQVDSQWNDCGRPGTNQQVKSLTVFDGDLYAAVWEPAEGEAGHVYRYAGGTRWIDCGSPDVCNAISAMAVYDGNLYVGSELYSGGGSALPLSPNKNHGGRVYRYEGGTTWANCGKIADVRSVSGLAVFNGKLYAGTGGTGAWRDTPRTRGMYRYDGDGKWTSCGCPDLRVVHLSVYNGDLLGLSYDDGGFFRYDGGTDWTHLGPVPDTTQTYGTAVYEGQLLGGTWPTGSVYRYESPQKWTHLGRLGAEKEVMGMAVYNGKLYAGTLPLAHVFRYEGGDRWVSTGRLDTTPDVQYRRAWSMAVFDGKLFCGTLPSGRVLSLEAGRSTTYDRTLSAGWHHLAAVKTNDRLQLFIDGDLVSESSDFDPDQYDLTTRQPLKIGFGQHDYFNGRMKDLRIYNRALSKDELSRVRSKITVRTSRR
;
A
#
# COMPACT_ATOMS: atom_id res chain seq x y z
N MET A 1 70.46 12.92 -69.52
CA MET A 1 70.25 11.91 -68.47
C MET A 1 69.18 12.46 -67.45
N ASN A 2 67.92 12.13 -67.74
CA ASN A 2 66.76 12.53 -66.94
C ASN A 2 66.45 11.45 -65.93
N ARG A 3 66.38 11.82 -64.64
CA ARG A 3 65.87 10.94 -63.63
C ARG A 3 64.48 11.51 -63.17
N ASN A 4 63.44 10.79 -63.55
CA ASN A 4 62.10 11.04 -63.08
C ASN A 4 61.97 10.55 -61.64
N LEU A 5 61.58 11.45 -60.75
CA LEU A 5 61.24 11.13 -59.37
C LEU A 5 59.72 10.93 -59.30
N VAL A 6 59.27 9.70 -59.01
CA VAL A 6 57.86 9.38 -58.79
C VAL A 6 57.55 9.59 -57.30
N LEU A 7 56.68 10.54 -57.06
CA LEU A 7 56.16 10.82 -55.68
C LEU A 7 54.98 9.89 -55.43
N LEU A 8 55.13 8.91 -54.52
CA LEU A 8 54.02 8.10 -53.99
C LEU A 8 53.33 8.88 -52.86
N VAL A 9 52.09 9.31 -53.09
CA VAL A 9 51.20 9.85 -52.07
C VAL A 9 50.50 8.68 -51.41
N ALA A 10 50.86 8.35 -50.17
CA ALA A 10 50.14 7.38 -49.33
C ALA A 10 48.96 8.09 -48.66
N THR A 11 47.75 7.79 -49.12
CA THR A 11 46.52 8.23 -48.47
C THR A 11 46.23 7.31 -47.27
N ALA A 12 46.47 7.81 -46.06
CA ALA A 12 46.08 7.13 -44.82
C ALA A 12 44.56 7.25 -44.65
N ILE A 13 43.86 6.14 -44.84
CA ILE A 13 42.44 6.02 -44.47
C ILE A 13 42.40 5.79 -42.97
N THR A 14 42.08 6.83 -42.20
CA THR A 14 41.75 6.72 -40.78
C THR A 14 40.35 6.14 -40.68
N ILE A 15 40.24 4.84 -40.40
CA ILE A 15 39.00 4.21 -40.00
C ILE A 15 38.77 4.60 -38.52
N SER A 16 37.96 5.64 -38.30
CA SER A 16 37.41 5.93 -36.97
C SER A 16 36.41 4.81 -36.63
N PHE A 17 36.85 3.87 -35.82
CA PHE A 17 35.90 3.05 -35.07
C PHE A 17 35.10 4.00 -34.17
N ALA A 18 33.91 4.40 -34.62
CA ALA A 18 32.90 4.90 -33.74
C ALA A 18 32.62 3.75 -32.74
N CYS A 19 33.07 3.92 -31.54
CA CYS A 19 32.62 3.12 -30.39
C CYS A 19 31.11 3.34 -30.35
N GLY A 20 30.36 2.48 -31.00
CA GLY A 20 28.91 2.49 -30.99
C GLY A 20 28.48 2.35 -29.54
N ALA A 21 27.84 3.39 -29.02
CA ALA A 21 27.11 3.27 -27.77
C ALA A 21 26.25 2.01 -27.90
N SER A 22 26.45 1.01 -27.03
CA SER A 22 25.65 -0.20 -27.01
C SER A 22 24.19 0.23 -26.95
N ASP A 23 23.45 -0.11 -27.97
CA ASP A 23 22.08 0.34 -28.12
C ASP A 23 21.28 -0.20 -26.93
N ALA A 24 20.39 0.64 -26.40
CA ALA A 24 19.37 0.22 -25.42
C ALA A 24 18.43 -0.89 -25.98
N ALA A 25 18.73 -1.44 -27.15
CA ALA A 25 18.12 -2.61 -27.77
C ALA A 25 18.75 -3.92 -27.28
N ASP A 26 19.97 -3.91 -26.73
CA ASP A 26 20.62 -5.12 -26.23
C ASP A 26 19.87 -5.64 -24.98
N GLY A 27 19.41 -6.89 -25.06
CA GLY A 27 18.63 -7.54 -24.00
C GLY A 27 17.15 -7.13 -23.93
N LEU A 28 16.64 -6.33 -24.86
CA LEU A 28 15.21 -5.98 -24.92
C LEU A 28 14.39 -7.22 -25.32
N ILE A 29 13.53 -7.68 -24.41
CA ILE A 29 12.70 -8.87 -24.64
C ILE A 29 11.20 -8.55 -24.79
N GLY A 30 10.75 -7.35 -24.51
CA GLY A 30 9.38 -6.90 -24.72
C GLY A 30 9.28 -5.38 -24.76
N HIS A 31 8.44 -4.84 -25.66
CA HIS A 31 8.22 -3.41 -25.80
C HIS A 31 6.78 -3.11 -26.22
N TRP A 32 5.94 -2.71 -25.31
CA TRP A 32 4.57 -2.27 -25.54
C TRP A 32 4.53 -0.74 -25.46
N LYS A 33 4.30 -0.10 -26.62
CA LYS A 33 4.22 1.38 -26.67
C LYS A 33 3.02 1.92 -25.91
N LEU A 34 1.91 1.16 -25.90
CA LEU A 34 0.67 1.46 -25.20
C LEU A 34 0.05 2.82 -25.59
N THR A 35 0.27 3.26 -26.81
CA THR A 35 -0.25 4.52 -27.33
C THR A 35 -1.46 4.34 -28.25
N ALA A 36 -1.52 3.25 -29.00
CA ALA A 36 -2.59 2.96 -29.95
C ALA A 36 -3.13 1.54 -29.82
N ASP A 37 -2.32 0.62 -29.32
CA ASP A 37 -2.67 -0.79 -29.18
C ASP A 37 -1.81 -1.49 -28.09
N ALA A 38 -2.06 -2.78 -27.90
CA ALA A 38 -1.35 -3.65 -26.97
C ALA A 38 -0.27 -4.51 -27.66
N ARG A 39 0.23 -4.11 -28.84
CA ARG A 39 1.20 -4.88 -29.59
C ARG A 39 2.61 -4.73 -29.06
N ASP A 40 3.33 -5.84 -29.00
CA ASP A 40 4.76 -5.87 -28.76
C ASP A 40 5.51 -5.36 -29.99
N SER A 41 6.36 -4.36 -29.81
CA SER A 41 7.21 -3.73 -30.82
C SER A 41 8.67 -4.15 -30.70
N SER A 42 9.01 -5.11 -29.83
CA SER A 42 10.38 -5.61 -29.67
C SER A 42 10.85 -6.50 -30.83
N GLY A 43 9.91 -6.99 -31.63
CA GLY A 43 10.15 -7.99 -32.69
C GLY A 43 9.93 -9.44 -32.21
N ALA A 44 9.56 -9.64 -30.93
CA ALA A 44 9.33 -10.97 -30.39
C ALA A 44 7.86 -11.42 -30.45
N GLU A 45 6.98 -10.58 -31.03
CA GLU A 45 5.54 -10.83 -31.27
C GLU A 45 4.73 -11.26 -30.03
N ARG A 46 5.11 -10.77 -28.83
CA ARG A 46 4.40 -11.03 -27.56
C ARG A 46 3.28 -10.03 -27.36
N HIS A 47 2.30 -10.07 -28.27
CA HIS A 47 1.16 -9.17 -28.20
C HIS A 47 0.32 -9.48 -26.96
N ALA A 48 -0.10 -8.43 -26.26
CA ALA A 48 -0.98 -8.59 -25.10
C ALA A 48 -2.44 -8.73 -25.52
N VAL A 49 -3.16 -9.59 -24.83
CA VAL A 49 -4.63 -9.67 -24.88
C VAL A 49 -5.18 -8.50 -24.08
N ASN A 50 -6.13 -7.77 -24.67
CA ASN A 50 -6.74 -6.61 -24.05
C ASN A 50 -8.04 -6.97 -23.31
N HIS A 51 -8.08 -6.71 -22.02
CA HIS A 51 -9.24 -6.84 -21.16
C HIS A 51 -9.73 -5.44 -20.74
N GLY A 52 -10.36 -4.73 -21.67
CA GLY A 52 -11.04 -3.46 -21.38
C GLY A 52 -10.17 -2.19 -21.36
N VAL A 53 -8.85 -2.29 -21.55
CA VAL A 53 -7.96 -1.12 -21.62
C VAL A 53 -8.27 -0.29 -22.86
N ARG A 54 -8.38 1.02 -22.69
CA ARG A 54 -8.64 1.97 -23.78
C ARG A 54 -7.34 2.65 -24.18
N PHE A 55 -7.13 2.81 -25.48
CA PHE A 55 -6.03 3.57 -26.06
C PHE A 55 -6.58 4.90 -26.57
N GLY A 56 -6.00 6.02 -26.18
CA GLY A 56 -6.51 7.34 -26.47
C GLY A 56 -5.47 8.28 -27.04
N ASP A 57 -5.95 9.38 -27.62
CA ASP A 57 -5.12 10.42 -28.27
C ASP A 57 -4.21 11.16 -27.30
N ASP A 58 -4.43 11.04 -25.99
CA ASP A 58 -3.66 11.67 -24.92
C ASP A 58 -2.33 10.96 -24.59
N GLY A 59 -1.93 10.00 -25.42
CA GLY A 59 -0.59 9.43 -25.42
C GLY A 59 -0.32 8.34 -24.40
N GLY A 60 -1.34 7.52 -24.04
CA GLY A 60 -1.15 6.34 -23.19
C GLY A 60 -2.38 5.45 -23.11
N ALA A 61 -2.19 4.19 -22.69
CA ALA A 61 -3.26 3.27 -22.36
C ALA A 61 -3.93 3.68 -21.04
N VAL A 62 -5.26 3.68 -21.00
CA VAL A 62 -6.09 4.06 -19.84
C VAL A 62 -6.59 2.80 -19.14
N PHE A 63 -6.22 2.67 -17.88
CA PHE A 63 -6.64 1.64 -16.94
C PHE A 63 -7.64 2.26 -15.97
N ASN A 64 -8.75 1.58 -15.70
CA ASN A 64 -9.89 2.18 -15.00
C ASN A 64 -9.95 1.88 -13.50
N GLY A 65 -8.99 1.11 -12.94
CA GLY A 65 -8.99 0.74 -11.54
C GLY A 65 -10.00 -0.35 -11.15
N VAL A 66 -10.80 -0.86 -12.08
CA VAL A 66 -11.95 -1.75 -11.76
C VAL A 66 -11.82 -3.12 -12.41
N ASP A 67 -11.53 -3.17 -13.72
CA ASP A 67 -11.50 -4.41 -14.50
C ASP A 67 -10.62 -4.34 -15.76
N ALA A 68 -10.01 -3.20 -16.06
CA ALA A 68 -9.20 -3.01 -17.26
C ALA A 68 -7.73 -3.40 -17.03
N TRP A 69 -7.22 -4.32 -17.83
CA TRP A 69 -5.83 -4.80 -17.78
C TRP A 69 -5.40 -5.45 -19.10
N LEU A 70 -4.10 -5.70 -19.25
CA LEU A 70 -3.54 -6.42 -20.39
C LEU A 70 -2.86 -7.69 -19.92
N GLU A 71 -2.99 -8.77 -20.70
CA GLU A 71 -2.37 -10.06 -20.47
C GLU A 71 -1.39 -10.42 -21.57
N VAL A 72 -0.11 -10.57 -21.23
CA VAL A 72 0.87 -11.18 -22.14
C VAL A 72 0.94 -12.67 -21.81
N PRO A 73 0.52 -13.56 -22.73
CA PRO A 73 0.56 -14.99 -22.49
C PRO A 73 1.96 -15.46 -22.06
N HIS A 74 2.02 -16.46 -21.22
CA HIS A 74 3.29 -17.02 -20.76
C HIS A 74 4.23 -17.34 -21.91
N SER A 75 5.48 -16.94 -21.78
CA SER A 75 6.59 -17.38 -22.63
C SER A 75 7.86 -17.55 -21.80
N ASN A 76 8.67 -18.54 -22.16
CA ASN A 76 9.91 -18.84 -21.42
C ASN A 76 10.88 -17.65 -21.36
N SER A 77 10.79 -16.71 -22.28
CA SER A 77 11.65 -15.53 -22.34
C SER A 77 11.21 -14.38 -21.42
N ILE A 78 10.03 -14.46 -20.80
CA ILE A 78 9.57 -13.57 -19.72
C ILE A 78 9.64 -14.28 -18.35
N SER A 79 10.12 -15.52 -18.32
CA SER A 79 10.38 -16.24 -17.09
C SER A 79 11.85 -16.02 -16.70
N PHE A 80 12.09 -15.11 -15.77
CA PHE A 80 13.45 -14.61 -15.47
C PHE A 80 14.34 -15.58 -14.71
N GLY A 81 13.79 -16.62 -14.09
CA GLY A 81 14.57 -17.55 -13.26
C GLY A 81 15.34 -16.81 -12.17
N ARG A 82 16.67 -17.00 -12.15
CA ARG A 82 17.60 -16.31 -11.25
C ARG A 82 18.26 -15.09 -11.88
N ASP A 83 18.10 -14.90 -13.18
CA ASP A 83 18.82 -13.90 -13.95
C ASP A 83 18.42 -12.46 -13.58
N PRO A 84 19.32 -11.49 -13.76
CA PRO A 84 18.99 -10.08 -13.70
C PRO A 84 17.96 -9.68 -14.76
N PHE A 85 17.15 -8.69 -14.46
CA PHE A 85 16.22 -8.10 -15.42
C PHE A 85 15.94 -6.64 -15.09
N SER A 86 15.36 -5.93 -16.06
CA SER A 86 14.91 -4.56 -15.88
C SER A 86 13.55 -4.34 -16.53
N ILE A 87 12.73 -3.56 -15.86
CA ILE A 87 11.41 -3.13 -16.31
C ILE A 87 11.41 -1.60 -16.27
N ALA A 88 10.94 -0.97 -17.34
CA ALA A 88 10.81 0.49 -17.42
C ALA A 88 9.47 0.85 -18.05
N VAL A 89 8.71 1.76 -17.42
CA VAL A 89 7.39 2.16 -17.87
C VAL A 89 7.10 3.60 -17.46
N TRP A 90 6.39 4.34 -18.31
CA TRP A 90 5.78 5.59 -17.90
C TRP A 90 4.39 5.32 -17.32
N ILE A 91 4.16 5.81 -16.12
CA ILE A 91 2.87 5.75 -15.44
C ILE A 91 2.35 7.16 -15.17
N HIS A 92 1.05 7.32 -15.19
CA HIS A 92 0.36 8.56 -14.81
C HIS A 92 -0.73 8.24 -13.80
N THR A 93 -0.78 9.01 -12.74
CA THR A 93 -1.87 8.93 -11.75
C THR A 93 -2.49 10.31 -11.55
N ASP A 94 -3.79 10.33 -11.32
CA ASP A 94 -4.50 11.60 -11.09
C ASP A 94 -4.25 12.13 -9.68
N GLU A 95 -4.40 13.45 -9.50
CA GLU A 95 -4.26 14.10 -8.20
C GLU A 95 -5.38 13.69 -7.24
N ARG A 96 -6.60 13.61 -7.77
CA ARG A 96 -7.79 13.21 -7.02
C ARG A 96 -8.09 11.75 -7.30
N LEU A 97 -7.90 10.93 -6.27
CA LEU A 97 -8.18 9.50 -6.35
C LEU A 97 -9.52 9.21 -5.69
N ASP A 98 -10.34 8.50 -6.42
CA ASP A 98 -11.61 7.91 -5.98
C ASP A 98 -11.52 6.40 -5.80
N ASP A 99 -10.32 5.83 -5.98
CA ASP A 99 -10.04 4.41 -5.86
C ASP A 99 -8.61 4.17 -5.38
N VAL A 100 -8.25 2.91 -5.10
CA VAL A 100 -6.87 2.48 -4.89
C VAL A 100 -6.09 2.54 -6.21
N LEU A 101 -4.75 2.54 -6.13
CA LEU A 101 -3.92 2.69 -7.33
C LEU A 101 -3.58 1.36 -8.01
N GLY A 102 -3.44 0.28 -7.24
CA GLY A 102 -3.27 -1.07 -7.76
C GLY A 102 -1.89 -1.43 -8.33
N ASP A 103 -1.85 -2.55 -9.04
CA ASP A 103 -0.61 -3.12 -9.56
C ASP A 103 -0.26 -2.59 -10.94
N VAL A 104 0.99 -2.13 -11.11
CA VAL A 104 1.52 -1.67 -12.40
C VAL A 104 1.84 -2.86 -13.29
N LEU A 105 2.56 -3.84 -12.75
CA LEU A 105 3.02 -5.01 -13.49
C LEU A 105 3.24 -6.19 -12.56
N THR A 106 2.77 -7.37 -12.97
CA THR A 106 2.90 -8.59 -12.17
C THR A 106 3.13 -9.81 -13.08
N CYS A 107 4.07 -10.65 -12.67
CA CYS A 107 4.21 -12.03 -13.15
C CYS A 107 4.45 -12.89 -11.92
N TYR A 108 3.37 -13.29 -11.24
CA TYR A 108 3.43 -13.88 -9.92
C TYR A 108 2.45 -15.03 -9.76
N ASP A 109 2.94 -16.15 -9.26
CA ASP A 109 2.14 -17.29 -8.83
C ASP A 109 1.89 -17.22 -7.32
N ALA A 110 0.66 -16.89 -6.96
CA ALA A 110 0.29 -16.75 -5.56
C ALA A 110 0.26 -18.10 -4.81
N ALA A 111 0.03 -19.23 -5.50
CA ALA A 111 0.00 -20.54 -4.88
C ALA A 111 1.41 -21.02 -4.50
N ASP A 112 2.37 -20.83 -5.40
CA ASP A 112 3.76 -21.24 -5.20
C ASP A 112 4.61 -20.11 -4.60
N ARG A 113 4.07 -18.88 -4.47
CA ARG A 113 4.78 -17.69 -4.03
C ARG A 113 6.03 -17.46 -4.90
N ARG A 114 5.84 -17.30 -6.21
CA ARG A 114 6.94 -17.25 -7.15
C ARG A 114 6.71 -16.21 -8.23
N GLY A 115 7.69 -15.34 -8.41
CA GLY A 115 7.65 -14.30 -9.43
C GLY A 115 7.95 -12.91 -8.89
N PHE A 116 7.39 -11.88 -9.55
CA PHE A 116 7.59 -10.48 -9.17
C PHE A 116 6.30 -9.67 -9.23
N THR A 117 6.29 -8.55 -8.50
CA THR A 117 5.22 -7.55 -8.52
C THR A 117 5.78 -6.13 -8.45
N ILE A 118 5.14 -5.19 -9.13
CA ILE A 118 5.34 -3.75 -9.01
C ILE A 118 3.98 -3.13 -8.74
N SER A 119 3.83 -2.55 -7.54
CA SER A 119 2.54 -2.05 -7.05
C SER A 119 2.64 -0.60 -6.61
N LEU A 120 1.56 0.16 -6.82
CA LEU A 120 1.32 1.42 -6.13
C LEU A 120 0.37 1.16 -4.96
N MET A 121 0.91 1.28 -3.75
CA MET A 121 0.16 1.01 -2.53
C MET A 121 -0.63 2.25 -2.10
N ASN A 122 -1.92 2.05 -1.92
CA ASN A 122 -2.85 3.08 -1.44
C ASN A 122 -3.88 2.44 -0.51
N TYR A 123 -3.43 2.08 0.70
CA TYR A 123 -4.20 1.26 1.64
C TYR A 123 -5.03 2.12 2.57
N ALA A 124 -6.35 2.15 2.34
CA ALA A 124 -7.33 2.65 3.30
C ALA A 124 -8.03 1.47 4.00
N GLY A 125 -8.48 1.67 5.24
CA GLY A 125 -9.24 0.64 5.97
C GLY A 125 -8.40 -0.41 6.70
N ILE A 126 -7.09 -0.19 6.85
CA ILE A 126 -6.28 -1.00 7.77
C ILE A 126 -6.58 -0.52 9.19
N THR A 127 -7.67 -1.03 9.75
CA THR A 127 -8.26 -0.55 11.00
C THR A 127 -8.52 0.97 10.98
N ASN A 128 -7.79 1.76 11.73
CA ASN A 128 -7.99 3.20 11.93
C ASN A 128 -7.26 4.07 10.89
N ALA A 129 -6.37 3.49 10.08
CA ALA A 129 -5.42 4.24 9.28
C ALA A 129 -5.56 4.04 7.78
N GLN A 130 -5.12 5.04 7.05
CA GLN A 130 -4.62 4.93 5.69
C GLN A 130 -3.10 4.74 5.77
N SER A 131 -2.67 3.48 5.83
CA SER A 131 -1.30 3.12 6.22
C SER A 131 -0.26 3.42 5.16
N ASN A 132 -0.62 3.29 3.89
CA ASN A 132 0.23 3.63 2.76
C ASN A 132 -0.53 4.56 1.81
N TRP A 133 0.14 5.60 1.34
CA TRP A 133 -0.43 6.58 0.42
C TRP A 133 0.52 6.84 -0.75
N ARG A 134 0.19 6.29 -1.93
CA ARG A 134 0.98 6.44 -3.17
C ARG A 134 2.43 5.99 -3.03
N ASN A 135 2.69 4.99 -2.18
CA ASN A 135 4.01 4.38 -2.07
C ASN A 135 4.20 3.36 -3.19
N VAL A 136 5.44 3.18 -3.66
CA VAL A 136 5.74 2.20 -4.72
C VAL A 136 6.47 1.02 -4.11
N LEU A 137 6.04 -0.19 -4.45
CA LEU A 137 6.72 -1.45 -4.09
C LEU A 137 7.23 -2.13 -5.36
N PHE A 138 8.47 -2.58 -5.33
CA PHE A 138 9.01 -3.59 -6.23
C PHE A 138 9.45 -4.78 -5.42
N GLY A 139 8.87 -5.95 -5.70
CA GLY A 139 9.16 -7.16 -4.95
C GLY A 139 9.30 -8.40 -5.83
N ILE A 140 10.09 -9.34 -5.32
CA ILE A 140 10.27 -10.70 -5.85
C ILE A 140 9.97 -11.71 -4.76
N ASP A 141 9.49 -12.88 -5.12
CA ASP A 141 9.28 -13.97 -4.19
C ASP A 141 9.68 -15.31 -4.84
N ALA A 142 10.23 -16.20 -4.04
CA ALA A 142 10.55 -17.58 -4.39
C ALA A 142 10.32 -18.51 -3.19
N GLY A 143 9.30 -18.18 -2.39
CA GLY A 143 8.93 -18.92 -1.19
C GLY A 143 9.74 -18.57 0.05
N GLN A 144 10.69 -17.63 -0.01
CA GLN A 144 11.51 -17.22 1.14
C GLN A 144 10.67 -16.39 2.12
N VAL A 145 10.78 -16.68 3.41
CA VAL A 145 10.09 -15.95 4.49
C VAL A 145 10.99 -15.97 5.72
N ASP A 146 11.04 -14.86 6.46
CA ASP A 146 11.64 -14.83 7.78
C ASP A 146 11.08 -15.95 8.66
N SER A 147 11.94 -16.63 9.40
CA SER A 147 11.54 -17.72 10.30
C SER A 147 10.65 -17.25 11.45
N GLN A 148 10.72 -15.95 11.77
CA GLN A 148 9.94 -15.29 12.82
C GLN A 148 9.86 -13.80 12.55
N TRP A 149 8.86 -13.16 13.18
CA TRP A 149 8.73 -11.72 13.20
C TRP A 149 9.84 -11.06 14.01
N ASN A 150 10.46 -10.01 13.47
CA ASN A 150 11.54 -9.27 14.10
C ASN A 150 10.98 -8.17 15.01
N ASP A 151 11.45 -8.07 16.23
CA ASP A 151 11.03 -7.06 17.19
C ASP A 151 11.62 -5.68 16.82
N CYS A 152 10.74 -4.73 16.53
CA CYS A 152 11.07 -3.34 16.21
C CYS A 152 10.89 -2.40 17.42
N GLY A 153 10.73 -2.95 18.63
CA GLY A 153 10.61 -2.19 19.86
C GLY A 153 9.20 -1.74 20.20
N ARG A 154 9.10 -0.99 21.29
CA ARG A 154 7.88 -0.42 21.83
C ARG A 154 7.99 1.10 21.77
N PRO A 155 7.14 1.82 21.01
CA PRO A 155 7.12 3.27 21.02
C PRO A 155 6.58 3.79 22.38
N GLY A 156 7.42 4.48 23.15
CA GLY A 156 7.04 5.03 24.46
C GLY A 156 6.58 4.00 25.48
N THR A 157 5.57 4.38 26.28
CA THR A 157 4.99 3.56 27.35
C THR A 157 3.65 2.91 26.94
N ASN A 158 3.32 2.97 25.67
CA ASN A 158 2.02 2.57 25.14
C ASN A 158 1.66 1.11 25.44
N GLN A 159 0.34 0.82 25.47
CA GLN A 159 -0.19 -0.54 25.50
C GLN A 159 -0.82 -0.97 24.17
N GLN A 160 -1.03 -0.05 23.24
CA GLN A 160 -1.54 -0.36 21.91
C GLN A 160 -0.94 0.56 20.86
N VAL A 161 -0.41 -0.03 19.80
CA VAL A 161 -0.14 0.69 18.55
C VAL A 161 -1.46 0.75 17.77
N LYS A 162 -2.11 1.91 17.80
CA LYS A 162 -3.44 2.13 17.19
C LYS A 162 -3.37 2.20 15.67
N SER A 163 -2.35 2.87 15.14
CA SER A 163 -2.15 3.05 13.71
C SER A 163 -0.67 3.04 13.36
N LEU A 164 -0.38 2.55 12.16
CA LEU A 164 0.92 2.67 11.47
C LEU A 164 0.67 3.37 10.14
N THR A 165 1.48 4.37 9.80
CA THR A 165 1.37 5.10 8.53
C THR A 165 2.74 5.50 8.02
N VAL A 166 2.97 5.33 6.73
CA VAL A 166 4.18 5.75 6.03
C VAL A 166 4.00 7.19 5.54
N PHE A 167 4.90 8.06 5.95
CA PHE A 167 4.87 9.47 5.56
C PHE A 167 6.29 10.01 5.38
N ASP A 168 6.54 10.67 4.26
CA ASP A 168 7.79 11.35 3.88
C ASP A 168 9.07 10.52 4.08
N GLY A 169 8.99 9.22 3.81
CA GLY A 169 10.12 8.30 3.90
C GLY A 169 10.33 7.66 5.28
N ASP A 170 9.44 7.91 6.23
CA ASP A 170 9.48 7.38 7.58
C ASP A 170 8.20 6.62 7.95
N LEU A 171 8.29 5.68 8.90
CA LEU A 171 7.15 4.99 9.50
C LEU A 171 6.77 5.67 10.81
N TYR A 172 5.48 6.03 10.94
CA TYR A 172 4.89 6.64 12.13
C TYR A 172 3.94 5.67 12.82
N ALA A 173 3.94 5.71 14.16
CA ALA A 173 3.04 4.96 15.03
C ALA A 173 2.24 5.93 15.91
N ALA A 174 0.92 5.87 15.84
CA ALA A 174 0.03 6.52 16.80
C ALA A 174 -0.37 5.51 17.87
N VAL A 175 -0.40 5.93 19.14
CA VAL A 175 -0.48 4.99 20.26
C VAL A 175 -1.53 5.37 21.30
N TRP A 176 -1.90 4.36 22.11
CA TRP A 176 -2.68 4.50 23.35
C TRP A 176 -1.77 4.33 24.57
N GLU A 177 -1.72 5.36 25.40
CA GLU A 177 -0.96 5.44 26.65
C GLU A 177 -1.90 5.66 27.81
N PRO A 178 -2.33 4.58 28.50
CA PRO A 178 -3.42 4.65 29.47
C PRO A 178 -3.02 5.08 30.88
N ALA A 179 -1.72 5.20 31.19
CA ALA A 179 -1.27 5.48 32.55
C ALA A 179 -1.71 6.86 33.05
N GLU A 180 -1.69 7.06 34.35
CA GLU A 180 -2.01 8.34 34.96
C GLU A 180 -0.98 9.41 34.59
N GLY A 181 -1.48 10.57 34.14
CA GLY A 181 -0.63 11.66 33.67
C GLY A 181 -0.10 11.52 32.24
N GLU A 182 -0.32 10.37 31.60
CA GLU A 182 0.07 10.15 30.20
C GLU A 182 -1.02 10.63 29.24
N ALA A 183 -0.58 10.99 28.03
CA ALA A 183 -1.42 11.28 26.88
C ALA A 183 -0.98 10.43 25.68
N GLY A 184 -1.84 10.26 24.68
CA GLY A 184 -1.48 9.52 23.47
C GLY A 184 -0.47 10.30 22.62
N HIS A 185 0.60 9.64 22.21
CA HIS A 185 1.66 10.21 21.37
C HIS A 185 1.66 9.68 19.95
N VAL A 186 2.46 10.33 19.12
CA VAL A 186 2.92 9.83 17.83
C VAL A 186 4.42 9.64 17.89
N TYR A 187 4.89 8.51 17.38
CA TYR A 187 6.32 8.18 17.34
C TYR A 187 6.76 7.89 15.91
N ARG A 188 8.01 8.25 15.59
CA ARG A 188 8.66 7.96 14.32
C ARG A 188 9.71 6.86 14.50
N TYR A 189 9.69 5.85 13.64
CA TYR A 189 10.64 4.76 13.67
C TYR A 189 12.04 5.22 13.26
N ALA A 190 13.06 4.83 14.03
CA ALA A 190 14.45 5.22 13.82
C ALA A 190 15.38 4.02 13.59
N GLY A 191 14.79 2.85 13.23
CA GLY A 191 15.53 1.63 12.98
C GLY A 191 15.83 0.81 14.23
N GLY A 192 16.00 -0.50 14.05
CA GLY A 192 16.20 -1.45 15.14
C GLY A 192 15.00 -1.48 16.09
N THR A 193 15.22 -1.13 17.37
CA THR A 193 14.15 -1.04 18.37
C THR A 193 13.87 0.40 18.82
N ARG A 194 14.36 1.40 18.07
CA ARG A 194 14.32 2.81 18.47
C ARG A 194 13.17 3.56 17.84
N TRP A 195 12.51 4.39 18.65
CA TRP A 195 11.44 5.29 18.25
C TRP A 195 11.75 6.70 18.75
N ILE A 196 11.45 7.69 17.94
CA ILE A 196 11.59 9.12 18.24
C ILE A 196 10.21 9.65 18.59
N ASP A 197 10.09 10.29 19.74
CA ASP A 197 8.86 10.93 20.17
C ASP A 197 8.58 12.18 19.33
N CYS A 198 7.43 12.20 18.66
CA CYS A 198 6.91 13.33 17.88
C CYS A 198 5.87 14.15 18.66
N GLY A 199 5.75 13.93 19.96
CA GLY A 199 4.88 14.64 20.87
C GLY A 199 3.44 14.11 20.93
N SER A 200 2.72 14.65 21.90
CA SER A 200 1.29 14.42 22.09
C SER A 200 0.50 15.61 21.54
N PRO A 201 -0.26 15.44 20.44
CA PRO A 201 -1.05 16.54 19.88
C PRO A 201 -2.25 16.94 20.74
N ASP A 202 -2.74 16.04 21.62
CA ASP A 202 -3.91 16.25 22.46
C ASP A 202 -3.65 15.75 23.90
N VAL A 203 -4.48 16.15 24.84
CA VAL A 203 -4.42 15.71 26.26
C VAL A 203 -5.18 14.40 26.53
N CYS A 204 -5.86 13.84 25.54
CA CYS A 204 -6.51 12.54 25.64
C CYS A 204 -5.49 11.38 25.61
N ASN A 205 -5.92 10.18 25.98
CA ASN A 205 -5.03 9.05 26.19
C ASN A 205 -4.65 8.28 24.92
N ALA A 206 -5.21 8.64 23.75
CA ALA A 206 -4.92 7.94 22.51
C ALA A 206 -4.89 8.88 21.30
N ILE A 207 -3.95 8.63 20.40
CA ILE A 207 -4.00 9.05 19.01
C ILE A 207 -4.32 7.79 18.22
N SER A 208 -5.42 7.79 17.46
CA SER A 208 -5.97 6.54 16.91
C SER A 208 -5.93 6.45 15.40
N ALA A 209 -6.27 7.52 14.71
CA ALA A 209 -6.38 7.52 13.25
C ALA A 209 -5.23 8.28 12.60
N MET A 210 -4.75 7.82 11.46
CA MET A 210 -3.74 8.52 10.65
C MET A 210 -4.07 8.45 9.18
N ALA A 211 -3.78 9.53 8.44
CA ALA A 211 -3.81 9.58 6.98
C ALA A 211 -2.83 10.64 6.45
N VAL A 212 -2.35 10.44 5.22
CA VAL A 212 -1.58 11.45 4.49
C VAL A 212 -2.53 12.21 3.57
N TYR A 213 -2.67 13.51 3.80
CA TYR A 213 -3.56 14.37 3.03
C TYR A 213 -2.86 15.67 2.67
N ASP A 214 -2.96 16.08 1.40
CA ASP A 214 -2.35 17.31 0.87
C ASP A 214 -0.86 17.44 1.29
N GLY A 215 -0.11 16.34 1.12
CA GLY A 215 1.33 16.28 1.42
C GLY A 215 1.70 16.35 2.91
N ASN A 216 0.74 16.22 3.84
CA ASN A 216 0.97 16.30 5.28
C ASN A 216 0.38 15.09 6.02
N LEU A 217 0.96 14.74 7.17
CA LEU A 217 0.43 13.74 8.07
C LEU A 217 -0.66 14.34 8.96
N TYR A 218 -1.85 13.74 8.93
CA TYR A 218 -2.97 14.09 9.79
C TYR A 218 -3.25 12.96 10.77
N VAL A 219 -3.60 13.32 12.01
CA VAL A 219 -3.92 12.37 13.07
C VAL A 219 -5.21 12.75 13.79
N GLY A 220 -5.94 11.72 14.24
CA GLY A 220 -7.18 11.86 15.00
C GLY A 220 -7.00 11.46 16.47
N SER A 221 -7.50 12.28 17.39
CA SER A 221 -7.44 12.04 18.83
C SER A 221 -8.65 11.25 19.34
N GLU A 222 -8.42 10.36 20.30
CA GLU A 222 -9.45 9.47 20.88
C GLU A 222 -9.34 9.38 22.39
N LEU A 223 -10.48 9.39 23.08
CA LEU A 223 -10.58 8.88 24.43
C LEU A 223 -10.88 7.37 24.38
N TYR A 224 -9.88 6.52 24.62
CA TYR A 224 -10.02 5.08 24.64
C TYR A 224 -10.02 4.54 26.08
N SER A 225 -11.06 3.80 26.47
CA SER A 225 -11.22 3.35 27.85
C SER A 225 -10.39 2.14 28.25
N GLY A 226 -9.99 1.30 27.27
CA GLY A 226 -9.38 -0.01 27.52
C GLY A 226 -10.40 -1.15 27.75
N GLY A 227 -11.64 -0.83 28.14
CA GLY A 227 -12.66 -1.85 28.46
C GLY A 227 -13.01 -2.78 27.31
N GLY A 228 -13.06 -2.27 26.06
CA GLY A 228 -13.26 -3.09 24.86
C GLY A 228 -12.12 -4.08 24.58
N SER A 229 -10.97 -3.92 25.24
CA SER A 229 -9.82 -4.84 25.17
C SER A 229 -9.70 -5.73 26.42
N ALA A 230 -10.69 -5.67 27.32
CA ALA A 230 -10.67 -6.34 28.64
C ALA A 230 -9.42 -5.98 29.46
N LEU A 231 -8.97 -4.73 29.34
CA LEU A 231 -7.86 -4.16 30.08
C LEU A 231 -8.39 -3.21 31.18
N PRO A 232 -7.57 -2.87 32.19
CA PRO A 232 -7.93 -1.87 33.19
C PRO A 232 -8.35 -0.55 32.53
N LEU A 233 -9.35 0.09 33.09
CA LEU A 233 -9.82 1.38 32.59
C LEU A 233 -8.75 2.46 32.79
N SER A 234 -8.49 3.22 31.75
CA SER A 234 -7.58 4.36 31.83
C SER A 234 -8.10 5.42 32.79
N PRO A 235 -7.27 5.97 33.70
CA PRO A 235 -7.63 7.10 34.54
C PRO A 235 -7.82 8.41 33.78
N ASN A 236 -7.14 8.56 32.61
CA ASN A 236 -7.33 9.73 31.74
C ASN A 236 -8.75 9.71 31.15
N LYS A 237 -9.51 10.78 31.38
CA LYS A 237 -10.90 10.97 30.94
C LYS A 237 -11.03 12.15 29.94
N ASN A 238 -9.92 12.72 29.50
CA ASN A 238 -9.95 13.84 28.58
C ASN A 238 -10.51 13.39 27.23
N HIS A 239 -11.44 14.16 26.71
CA HIS A 239 -12.05 13.88 25.41
C HIS A 239 -11.07 14.22 24.28
N GLY A 240 -10.96 13.33 23.29
CA GLY A 240 -10.36 13.60 22.00
C GLY A 240 -11.35 14.27 21.04
N GLY A 241 -11.50 13.71 19.86
CA GLY A 241 -12.45 14.19 18.84
C GLY A 241 -11.93 15.40 18.05
N ARG A 242 -10.60 15.56 18.01
CA ARG A 242 -9.91 16.57 17.20
C ARG A 242 -9.01 15.93 16.18
N VAL A 243 -8.74 16.68 15.13
CA VAL A 243 -7.74 16.32 14.11
C VAL A 243 -6.60 17.31 14.18
N TYR A 244 -5.39 16.80 14.02
CA TYR A 244 -4.16 17.58 14.04
C TYR A 244 -3.33 17.28 12.80
N ARG A 245 -2.58 18.29 12.31
CA ARG A 245 -1.60 18.18 11.24
C ARG A 245 -0.19 18.28 11.82
N TYR A 246 0.69 17.40 11.38
CA TYR A 246 2.09 17.39 11.79
C TYR A 246 2.86 18.55 11.15
N GLU A 247 3.59 19.31 11.97
CA GLU A 247 4.42 20.44 11.57
C GLU A 247 5.93 20.16 11.72
N GLY A 248 6.27 18.95 12.16
CA GLY A 248 7.65 18.55 12.42
C GLY A 248 8.06 18.62 13.90
N GLY A 249 9.09 17.83 14.26
CA GLY A 249 9.56 17.72 15.64
C GLY A 249 8.48 17.19 16.57
N THR A 250 8.04 18.01 17.53
CA THR A 250 6.92 17.73 18.44
C THR A 250 5.74 18.69 18.25
N THR A 251 5.69 19.39 17.11
CA THR A 251 4.72 20.44 16.85
C THR A 251 3.57 19.96 15.99
N TRP A 252 2.34 20.30 16.40
CA TRP A 252 1.10 19.91 15.77
C TRP A 252 0.15 21.12 15.62
N ALA A 253 -0.37 21.32 14.41
CA ALA A 253 -1.41 22.30 14.13
C ALA A 253 -2.79 21.71 14.39
N ASN A 254 -3.63 22.39 15.15
CA ASN A 254 -5.01 21.97 15.43
C ASN A 254 -5.89 22.24 14.19
N CYS A 255 -6.44 21.21 13.59
CA CYS A 255 -7.34 21.25 12.44
C CYS A 255 -8.83 21.15 12.83
N GLY A 256 -9.16 21.50 14.06
CA GLY A 256 -10.53 21.62 14.55
C GLY A 256 -11.02 20.41 15.34
N LYS A 257 -12.05 20.68 16.16
CA LYS A 257 -12.82 19.67 16.86
C LYS A 257 -14.00 19.24 16.00
N ILE A 258 -14.21 17.95 15.88
CA ILE A 258 -15.36 17.40 15.15
C ILE A 258 -16.56 17.36 16.10
N ALA A 259 -17.51 18.27 15.91
CA ALA A 259 -18.73 18.36 16.71
C ALA A 259 -18.44 18.18 18.21
N ASP A 260 -19.24 17.41 18.95
CA ASP A 260 -18.99 17.05 20.36
C ASP A 260 -18.63 15.57 20.51
N VAL A 261 -17.84 15.03 19.56
CA VAL A 261 -17.36 13.64 19.65
C VAL A 261 -16.18 13.52 20.60
N ARG A 262 -15.97 12.31 21.12
CA ARG A 262 -14.85 11.96 22.01
C ARG A 262 -13.70 11.31 21.25
N SER A 263 -13.98 10.83 20.03
CA SER A 263 -13.04 10.01 19.28
C SER A 263 -13.15 10.25 17.79
N VAL A 264 -12.00 10.45 17.14
CA VAL A 264 -11.81 10.27 15.70
C VAL A 264 -11.28 8.86 15.51
N SER A 265 -12.11 7.97 15.00
CA SER A 265 -11.84 6.53 14.98
C SER A 265 -11.18 6.04 13.70
N GLY A 266 -11.29 6.80 12.61
CA GLY A 266 -10.67 6.50 11.32
C GLY A 266 -10.47 7.76 10.50
N LEU A 267 -9.42 7.79 9.69
CA LEU A 267 -9.16 8.82 8.68
C LEU A 267 -8.94 8.16 7.32
N ALA A 268 -9.50 8.74 6.26
CA ALA A 268 -9.23 8.33 4.89
C ALA A 268 -9.32 9.52 3.93
N VAL A 269 -8.54 9.45 2.87
CA VAL A 269 -8.60 10.40 1.75
C VAL A 269 -9.36 9.77 0.60
N PHE A 270 -10.35 10.49 0.11
CA PHE A 270 -11.15 10.07 -1.03
C PHE A 270 -11.46 11.29 -1.91
N ASN A 271 -11.25 11.18 -3.21
CA ASN A 271 -11.50 12.22 -4.21
C ASN A 271 -10.95 13.61 -3.80
N GLY A 272 -9.70 13.65 -3.30
CA GLY A 272 -9.02 14.87 -2.89
C GLY A 272 -9.59 15.55 -1.65
N LYS A 273 -10.30 14.82 -0.80
CA LYS A 273 -10.84 15.30 0.49
C LYS A 273 -10.47 14.35 1.62
N LEU A 274 -10.26 14.92 2.81
CA LEU A 274 -10.05 14.15 4.03
C LEU A 274 -11.39 13.90 4.73
N TYR A 275 -11.64 12.64 5.08
CA TYR A 275 -12.82 12.20 5.81
C TYR A 275 -12.42 11.59 7.15
N ALA A 276 -13.26 11.80 8.16
CA ALA A 276 -13.09 11.29 9.51
C ALA A 276 -14.31 10.48 9.93
N GLY A 277 -14.11 9.22 10.33
CA GLY A 277 -15.09 8.41 11.01
C GLY A 277 -15.07 8.67 12.52
N THR A 278 -16.21 8.70 13.17
CA THR A 278 -16.35 9.02 14.60
C THR A 278 -17.27 8.03 15.32
N GLY A 279 -17.25 8.04 16.65
CA GLY A 279 -18.15 7.22 17.49
C GLY A 279 -17.42 6.32 18.47
N GLY A 280 -16.09 6.23 18.38
CA GLY A 280 -15.23 5.45 19.26
C GLY A 280 -15.36 3.94 19.11
N THR A 281 -14.32 3.20 19.47
CA THR A 281 -14.25 1.74 19.36
C THR A 281 -14.40 1.02 20.71
N GLY A 282 -14.60 1.74 21.81
CA GLY A 282 -14.65 1.17 23.15
C GLY A 282 -16.00 1.29 23.83
N ALA A 283 -16.00 1.12 25.17
CA ALA A 283 -17.18 1.27 26.01
C ALA A 283 -17.73 2.71 26.07
N TRP A 284 -16.89 3.69 25.73
CA TRP A 284 -17.26 5.10 25.67
C TRP A 284 -17.82 5.41 24.27
N ARG A 285 -19.14 5.51 24.19
CA ARG A 285 -19.82 5.88 22.95
C ARG A 285 -20.16 7.36 22.95
N ASP A 286 -19.96 7.99 21.81
CA ASP A 286 -20.45 9.35 21.58
C ASP A 286 -21.99 9.38 21.53
N THR A 287 -22.56 10.56 21.70
CA THR A 287 -24.02 10.68 21.59
C THR A 287 -24.50 10.43 20.16
N PRO A 288 -25.71 9.90 19.94
CA PRO A 288 -26.22 9.62 18.60
C PRO A 288 -26.22 10.80 17.64
N ARG A 289 -26.28 12.04 18.15
CA ARG A 289 -26.33 13.25 17.33
C ARG A 289 -25.00 13.68 16.74
N THR A 290 -23.88 13.20 17.29
CA THR A 290 -22.53 13.64 16.91
C THR A 290 -21.70 12.53 16.30
N ARG A 291 -22.22 11.30 16.23
CA ARG A 291 -21.58 10.16 15.57
C ARG A 291 -21.72 10.24 14.06
N GLY A 292 -20.85 9.59 13.34
CA GLY A 292 -20.93 9.43 11.89
C GLY A 292 -19.63 9.76 11.18
N MET A 293 -19.76 10.16 9.94
CA MET A 293 -18.62 10.60 9.12
C MET A 293 -18.67 12.11 8.94
N TYR A 294 -17.47 12.70 8.87
CA TYR A 294 -17.29 14.13 8.63
C TYR A 294 -16.23 14.36 7.57
N ARG A 295 -16.42 15.40 6.76
CA ARG A 295 -15.49 15.85 5.74
C ARG A 295 -14.78 17.11 6.21
N TYR A 296 -13.48 17.18 6.00
CA TYR A 296 -12.68 18.37 6.25
C TYR A 296 -12.83 19.38 5.11
N ASP A 297 -13.20 20.62 5.45
CA ASP A 297 -13.39 21.71 4.49
C ASP A 297 -12.29 22.78 4.56
N GLY A 298 -11.24 22.53 5.38
CA GLY A 298 -10.17 23.50 5.63
C GLY A 298 -10.46 24.38 6.87
N ASP A 299 -9.44 25.13 7.32
CA ASP A 299 -9.53 26.11 8.42
C ASP A 299 -10.23 25.61 9.68
N GLY A 300 -10.01 24.34 10.03
CA GLY A 300 -10.61 23.72 11.22
C GLY A 300 -12.11 23.43 11.11
N LYS A 301 -12.68 23.49 9.91
CA LYS A 301 -14.11 23.25 9.65
C LYS A 301 -14.36 21.83 9.18
N TRP A 302 -15.40 21.24 9.77
CA TRP A 302 -15.84 19.87 9.46
C TRP A 302 -17.34 19.85 9.14
N THR A 303 -17.70 19.32 7.98
CA THR A 303 -19.10 19.12 7.57
C THR A 303 -19.52 17.70 7.82
N SER A 304 -20.68 17.51 8.47
CA SER A 304 -21.27 16.19 8.70
C SER A 304 -21.69 15.56 7.36
N CYS A 305 -21.31 14.30 7.19
CA CYS A 305 -21.71 13.43 6.09
C CYS A 305 -22.76 12.38 6.51
N GLY A 306 -23.41 12.59 7.66
CA GLY A 306 -24.42 11.67 8.19
C GLY A 306 -23.82 10.48 8.95
N CYS A 307 -24.73 9.63 9.42
CA CYS A 307 -24.42 8.39 10.11
C CYS A 307 -25.40 7.31 9.68
N PRO A 308 -24.99 6.32 8.88
CA PRO A 308 -25.90 5.32 8.32
C PRO A 308 -26.38 4.29 9.35
N ASP A 309 -25.70 4.20 10.50
CA ASP A 309 -25.97 3.26 11.58
C ASP A 309 -25.68 3.93 12.93
N LEU A 310 -25.26 3.18 13.93
CA LEU A 310 -24.93 3.72 15.26
C LEU A 310 -23.65 4.56 15.27
N ARG A 311 -22.69 4.26 14.41
CA ARG A 311 -21.41 4.97 14.24
C ARG A 311 -20.70 4.57 12.95
N VAL A 312 -19.79 5.41 12.49
CA VAL A 312 -18.85 5.07 11.40
C VAL A 312 -17.44 5.09 12.00
N VAL A 313 -16.83 3.93 12.20
CA VAL A 313 -15.54 3.84 12.89
C VAL A 313 -14.37 3.69 11.95
N HIS A 314 -14.53 2.96 10.85
CA HIS A 314 -13.50 2.74 9.85
C HIS A 314 -13.99 3.18 8.49
N LEU A 315 -13.05 3.61 7.66
CA LEU A 315 -13.31 4.07 6.30
C LEU A 315 -12.46 3.25 5.33
N SER A 316 -13.03 2.89 4.19
CA SER A 316 -12.34 2.20 3.11
C SER A 316 -12.69 2.82 1.77
N VAL A 317 -11.89 2.53 0.76
CA VAL A 317 -12.10 2.99 -0.62
C VAL A 317 -12.06 1.76 -1.53
N TYR A 318 -13.03 1.63 -2.41
CA TYR A 318 -13.12 0.50 -3.33
C TYR A 318 -13.96 0.85 -4.55
N ASN A 319 -13.42 0.65 -5.76
CA ASN A 319 -14.09 0.83 -7.06
C ASN A 319 -14.84 2.17 -7.19
N GLY A 320 -14.20 3.26 -6.81
CA GLY A 320 -14.80 4.60 -6.92
C GLY A 320 -15.75 4.98 -5.78
N ASP A 321 -15.91 4.12 -4.77
CA ASP A 321 -16.79 4.32 -3.63
C ASP A 321 -16.02 4.57 -2.32
N LEU A 322 -16.48 5.52 -1.52
CA LEU A 322 -16.07 5.65 -0.12
C LEU A 322 -17.01 4.82 0.75
N LEU A 323 -16.44 3.88 1.50
CA LEU A 323 -17.19 2.98 2.37
C LEU A 323 -17.02 3.35 3.83
N GLY A 324 -18.11 3.34 4.58
CA GLY A 324 -18.14 3.42 6.04
C GLY A 324 -18.43 2.05 6.65
N LEU A 325 -17.64 1.67 7.67
CA LEU A 325 -17.78 0.41 8.38
C LEU A 325 -18.39 0.67 9.75
N SER A 326 -19.46 -0.06 10.06
CA SER A 326 -20.10 0.00 11.37
C SER A 326 -19.45 -1.01 12.32
N TYR A 327 -19.18 -0.54 13.51
CA TYR A 327 -18.77 -1.39 14.62
C TYR A 327 -19.93 -2.20 15.21
N ASP A 328 -21.14 -1.70 15.05
CA ASP A 328 -22.35 -2.31 15.56
C ASP A 328 -23.05 -3.04 14.39
N ASP A 329 -23.42 -4.30 14.60
CA ASP A 329 -24.05 -5.19 13.62
C ASP A 329 -23.26 -5.46 12.32
N GLY A 330 -21.99 -5.02 12.23
CA GLY A 330 -21.04 -5.38 11.18
C GLY A 330 -21.39 -4.88 9.79
N GLY A 331 -22.16 -3.78 9.67
CA GLY A 331 -22.63 -3.28 8.39
C GLY A 331 -21.54 -2.60 7.54
N PHE A 332 -21.66 -2.78 6.24
CA PHE A 332 -20.96 -2.00 5.22
C PHE A 332 -21.93 -1.02 4.58
N PHE A 333 -21.48 0.21 4.45
CA PHE A 333 -22.28 1.29 3.89
C PHE A 333 -21.46 2.05 2.85
N ARG A 334 -22.07 2.33 1.69
CA ARG A 334 -21.51 3.21 0.67
C ARG A 334 -21.99 4.63 0.92
N TYR A 335 -21.08 5.58 0.87
CA TYR A 335 -21.41 7.01 0.92
C TYR A 335 -21.86 7.51 -0.46
N ASP A 336 -23.09 8.01 -0.54
CA ASP A 336 -23.70 8.49 -1.78
C ASP A 336 -23.63 10.03 -1.94
N GLY A 337 -23.02 10.71 -0.95
CA GLY A 337 -22.90 12.17 -0.94
C GLY A 337 -23.85 12.86 0.04
N GLY A 338 -23.56 14.12 0.41
CA GLY A 338 -24.35 14.85 1.38
C GLY A 338 -24.42 14.15 2.73
N THR A 339 -25.58 13.62 3.10
CA THR A 339 -25.80 12.79 4.29
C THR A 339 -26.36 11.41 3.93
N ASP A 340 -26.35 11.06 2.66
CA ASP A 340 -27.00 9.86 2.14
C ASP A 340 -26.04 8.68 2.05
N TRP A 341 -26.56 7.48 2.33
CA TRP A 341 -25.83 6.24 2.40
C TRP A 341 -26.66 5.08 1.87
N THR A 342 -25.99 4.18 1.13
CA THR A 342 -26.56 2.89 0.73
C THR A 342 -26.02 1.77 1.59
N HIS A 343 -26.91 0.98 2.20
CA HIS A 343 -26.53 -0.21 2.97
C HIS A 343 -26.17 -1.36 2.03
N LEU A 344 -24.93 -1.82 2.08
CA LEU A 344 -24.43 -2.95 1.28
C LEU A 344 -24.64 -4.31 1.94
N GLY A 345 -25.20 -4.33 3.14
CA GLY A 345 -25.47 -5.51 3.94
C GLY A 345 -24.42 -5.73 5.02
N PRO A 346 -24.76 -6.47 6.10
CA PRO A 346 -23.77 -6.95 7.03
C PRO A 346 -22.92 -8.03 6.35
N VAL A 347 -21.64 -8.12 6.77
CA VAL A 347 -20.88 -9.34 6.51
C VAL A 347 -21.55 -10.50 7.27
N PRO A 348 -21.69 -11.70 6.69
CA PRO A 348 -22.32 -12.82 7.40
C PRO A 348 -21.60 -13.16 8.73
N ASP A 349 -22.36 -13.66 9.69
CA ASP A 349 -21.86 -14.17 10.97
C ASP A 349 -20.99 -13.16 11.77
N THR A 350 -21.26 -11.86 11.61
CA THR A 350 -20.51 -10.83 12.30
C THR A 350 -21.44 -9.86 13.04
N THR A 351 -20.88 -9.26 14.10
CA THR A 351 -21.47 -8.11 14.80
C THR A 351 -20.56 -6.90 14.80
N GLN A 352 -19.34 -7.05 14.25
CA GLN A 352 -18.35 -5.97 14.17
C GLN A 352 -17.43 -6.20 12.96
N THR A 353 -17.10 -5.15 12.22
CA THR A 353 -16.13 -5.16 11.13
C THR A 353 -15.08 -4.11 11.39
N TYR A 354 -13.80 -4.52 11.43
CA TYR A 354 -12.68 -3.62 11.71
C TYR A 354 -11.78 -3.37 10.51
N GLY A 355 -11.45 -4.41 9.77
CA GLY A 355 -10.48 -4.35 8.70
C GLY A 355 -11.08 -4.72 7.37
N THR A 356 -10.64 -4.02 6.35
CA THR A 356 -10.86 -4.36 4.96
C THR A 356 -9.53 -4.43 4.22
N ALA A 357 -9.52 -5.13 3.10
CA ALA A 357 -8.45 -5.06 2.11
C ALA A 357 -9.03 -5.27 0.72
N VAL A 358 -8.35 -4.75 -0.29
CA VAL A 358 -8.56 -5.17 -1.67
C VAL A 358 -7.49 -6.18 -2.02
N TYR A 359 -7.89 -7.36 -2.45
CA TYR A 359 -6.99 -8.43 -2.87
C TYR A 359 -7.48 -9.05 -4.17
N GLU A 360 -6.62 -9.08 -5.19
CA GLU A 360 -6.96 -9.49 -6.56
C GLU A 360 -8.19 -8.76 -7.12
N GLY A 361 -8.27 -7.44 -6.87
CA GLY A 361 -9.39 -6.60 -7.31
C GLY A 361 -10.70 -6.83 -6.55
N GLN A 362 -10.68 -7.53 -5.42
CA GLN A 362 -11.87 -7.90 -4.67
C GLN A 362 -11.83 -7.31 -3.26
N LEU A 363 -12.92 -6.68 -2.83
CA LEU A 363 -13.07 -6.17 -1.47
C LEU A 363 -13.29 -7.32 -0.49
N LEU A 364 -12.48 -7.35 0.56
CA LEU A 364 -12.56 -8.32 1.65
C LEU A 364 -12.91 -7.64 2.96
N GLY A 365 -13.69 -8.33 3.79
CA GLY A 365 -14.05 -7.89 5.13
C GLY A 365 -13.78 -8.95 6.19
N GLY A 366 -13.21 -8.53 7.32
CA GLY A 366 -12.97 -9.39 8.49
C GLY A 366 -14.12 -9.34 9.50
N THR A 367 -14.33 -10.42 10.25
CA THR A 367 -15.48 -10.60 11.14
C THR A 367 -15.10 -10.76 12.62
N TRP A 368 -16.05 -10.40 13.49
CA TRP A 368 -16.17 -10.76 14.89
C TRP A 368 -17.59 -11.32 15.16
N PRO A 369 -17.83 -12.40 15.94
CA PRO A 369 -16.86 -13.16 16.76
C PRO A 369 -16.30 -14.42 16.06
N THR A 370 -16.44 -14.57 14.76
CA THR A 370 -16.13 -15.83 14.06
C THR A 370 -14.71 -15.93 13.54
N GLY A 371 -13.94 -14.79 13.48
CA GLY A 371 -12.57 -14.77 13.00
C GLY A 371 -12.43 -15.25 11.55
N SER A 372 -13.39 -14.91 10.71
CA SER A 372 -13.49 -15.29 9.31
C SER A 372 -13.25 -14.10 8.39
N VAL A 373 -12.87 -14.36 7.15
CA VAL A 373 -12.79 -13.38 6.07
C VAL A 373 -13.83 -13.71 5.03
N TYR A 374 -14.50 -12.68 4.55
CA TYR A 374 -15.49 -12.76 3.49
C TYR A 374 -15.11 -11.82 2.35
N ARG A 375 -15.39 -12.27 1.12
CA ARG A 375 -15.28 -11.48 -0.10
C ARG A 375 -16.64 -10.92 -0.48
N TYR A 376 -16.67 -9.62 -0.73
CA TYR A 376 -17.85 -8.91 -1.23
C TYR A 376 -18.11 -9.26 -2.71
N GLU A 377 -19.33 -9.65 -3.05
CA GLU A 377 -19.74 -9.94 -4.43
C GLU A 377 -20.70 -8.87 -4.98
N SER A 378 -21.66 -8.48 -4.16
CA SER A 378 -22.68 -7.48 -4.45
C SER A 378 -23.43 -7.16 -3.15
N PRO A 379 -24.32 -6.16 -3.13
CA PRO A 379 -25.12 -5.88 -1.93
C PRO A 379 -25.73 -7.13 -1.33
N GLN A 380 -25.46 -7.38 -0.05
CA GLN A 380 -25.92 -8.51 0.76
C GLN A 380 -25.41 -9.89 0.32
N LYS A 381 -24.48 -9.96 -0.61
CA LYS A 381 -23.90 -11.21 -1.08
C LYS A 381 -22.40 -11.26 -0.82
N TRP A 382 -21.98 -12.24 -0.02
CA TRP A 382 -20.60 -12.44 0.40
C TRP A 382 -20.19 -13.91 0.21
N THR A 383 -18.94 -14.13 -0.16
CA THR A 383 -18.33 -15.47 -0.25
C THR A 383 -17.34 -15.67 0.89
N HIS A 384 -17.51 -16.76 1.66
CA HIS A 384 -16.63 -17.13 2.75
C HIS A 384 -15.26 -17.57 2.23
N LEU A 385 -14.19 -16.94 2.72
CA LEU A 385 -12.79 -17.25 2.37
C LEU A 385 -12.03 -17.94 3.50
N GLY A 386 -12.73 -18.55 4.44
CA GLY A 386 -12.14 -19.33 5.51
C GLY A 386 -12.06 -18.60 6.84
N ARG A 387 -11.76 -19.39 7.86
CA ARG A 387 -11.57 -18.97 9.25
C ARG A 387 -10.09 -19.00 9.62
N LEU A 388 -9.65 -18.01 10.39
CA LEU A 388 -8.26 -17.88 10.80
C LEU A 388 -8.00 -18.66 12.10
N GLY A 389 -7.79 -19.96 11.98
CA GLY A 389 -7.53 -20.84 13.11
C GLY A 389 -8.60 -20.80 14.20
N ALA A 390 -8.18 -20.62 15.46
CA ALA A 390 -9.07 -20.50 16.63
C ALA A 390 -9.38 -19.05 17.00
N GLU A 391 -8.97 -18.10 16.15
CA GLU A 391 -9.17 -16.68 16.39
C GLU A 391 -10.65 -16.28 16.34
N LYS A 392 -10.97 -15.16 16.94
CA LYS A 392 -12.34 -14.64 17.04
C LYS A 392 -12.59 -13.42 16.19
N GLU A 393 -11.54 -12.67 15.87
CA GLU A 393 -11.68 -11.44 15.10
C GLU A 393 -10.51 -11.25 14.15
N VAL A 394 -10.82 -10.73 12.97
CA VAL A 394 -9.83 -10.26 11.99
C VAL A 394 -9.70 -8.75 12.16
N MET A 395 -8.46 -8.30 12.38
CA MET A 395 -8.09 -6.90 12.57
C MET A 395 -7.66 -6.27 11.24
N GLY A 396 -6.51 -5.58 11.21
CA GLY A 396 -5.96 -5.04 9.98
C GLY A 396 -5.57 -6.13 8.98
N MET A 397 -5.85 -5.88 7.71
CA MET A 397 -5.41 -6.69 6.59
C MET A 397 -4.57 -5.85 5.63
N ALA A 398 -3.48 -6.40 5.10
CA ALA A 398 -2.61 -5.73 4.14
C ALA A 398 -2.10 -6.70 3.08
N VAL A 399 -1.98 -6.21 1.85
CA VAL A 399 -1.29 -6.94 0.78
C VAL A 399 0.19 -6.56 0.81
N TYR A 400 1.04 -7.55 0.96
CA TYR A 400 2.48 -7.37 0.99
C TYR A 400 3.16 -8.40 0.09
N ASN A 401 3.94 -7.91 -0.86
CA ASN A 401 4.71 -8.70 -1.82
C ASN A 401 3.90 -9.86 -2.44
N GLY A 402 2.71 -9.53 -2.97
CA GLY A 402 1.84 -10.48 -3.68
C GLY A 402 0.97 -11.39 -2.79
N LYS A 403 1.00 -11.24 -1.46
CA LYS A 403 0.17 -12.05 -0.54
C LYS A 403 -0.63 -11.17 0.40
N LEU A 404 -1.82 -11.65 0.77
CA LEU A 404 -2.66 -11.01 1.77
C LEU A 404 -2.29 -11.52 3.17
N TYR A 405 -2.11 -10.60 4.11
CA TYR A 405 -1.87 -10.86 5.53
C TYR A 405 -3.00 -10.27 6.36
N ALA A 406 -3.37 -10.96 7.45
CA ALA A 406 -4.45 -10.56 8.35
C ALA A 406 -4.04 -10.74 9.81
N GLY A 407 -4.11 -9.67 10.59
CA GLY A 407 -3.93 -9.69 12.04
C GLY A 407 -5.19 -10.12 12.76
N THR A 408 -5.07 -10.67 13.95
CA THR A 408 -6.19 -11.27 14.67
C THR A 408 -6.18 -11.02 16.18
N LEU A 409 -7.30 -11.39 16.83
CA LEU A 409 -7.43 -11.60 18.28
C LEU A 409 -8.21 -12.92 18.54
N PRO A 410 -8.09 -13.57 19.72
CA PRO A 410 -7.48 -13.11 20.99
C PRO A 410 -6.01 -13.48 21.16
N LEU A 411 -5.37 -14.14 20.22
CA LEU A 411 -4.02 -14.68 20.38
C LEU A 411 -2.94 -13.83 19.68
N ALA A 412 -3.35 -12.80 18.92
CA ALA A 412 -2.46 -11.92 18.16
C ALA A 412 -1.62 -12.66 17.11
N HIS A 413 -2.20 -13.61 16.40
CA HIS A 413 -1.55 -14.18 15.22
C HIS A 413 -1.67 -13.23 14.01
N VAL A 414 -0.71 -13.33 13.12
CA VAL A 414 -0.84 -12.87 11.74
C VAL A 414 -0.94 -14.09 10.82
N PHE A 415 -1.99 -14.13 10.04
CA PHE A 415 -2.20 -15.19 9.05
C PHE A 415 -1.91 -14.67 7.64
N ARG A 416 -1.42 -15.56 6.79
CA ARG A 416 -1.24 -15.36 5.36
C ARG A 416 -2.26 -16.19 4.59
N TYR A 417 -2.91 -15.58 3.61
CA TYR A 417 -3.87 -16.24 2.74
C TYR A 417 -3.16 -17.08 1.67
N GLU A 418 -3.59 -18.35 1.52
CA GLU A 418 -3.01 -19.31 0.56
C GLU A 418 -3.99 -19.71 -0.55
N GLY A 419 -5.13 -19.02 -0.63
CA GLY A 419 -6.19 -19.30 -1.61
C GLY A 419 -7.28 -20.23 -1.09
N GLY A 420 -8.45 -20.18 -1.72
CA GLY A 420 -9.63 -20.95 -1.31
C GLY A 420 -10.15 -20.52 0.07
N ASP A 421 -10.10 -21.43 1.04
CA ASP A 421 -10.43 -21.18 2.44
C ASP A 421 -9.22 -21.32 3.37
N ARG A 422 -8.01 -21.38 2.81
CA ARG A 422 -6.79 -21.76 3.53
C ARG A 422 -6.00 -20.54 3.99
N TRP A 423 -5.77 -20.47 5.31
CA TRP A 423 -4.96 -19.48 5.99
C TRP A 423 -3.86 -20.14 6.82
N VAL A 424 -2.64 -19.64 6.73
CA VAL A 424 -1.47 -20.17 7.44
C VAL A 424 -0.95 -19.09 8.39
N SER A 425 -0.77 -19.45 9.68
CA SER A 425 -0.18 -18.54 10.66
C SER A 425 1.30 -18.30 10.33
N THR A 426 1.69 -17.04 10.28
CA THR A 426 3.09 -16.62 10.14
C THR A 426 3.77 -16.35 11.48
N GLY A 427 3.01 -16.36 12.57
CA GLY A 427 3.52 -16.18 13.92
C GLY A 427 2.51 -15.51 14.85
N ARG A 428 2.80 -15.62 16.15
CA ARG A 428 2.08 -14.97 17.23
C ARG A 428 2.89 -13.77 17.72
N LEU A 429 2.34 -12.58 17.62
CA LEU A 429 3.08 -11.33 17.86
C LEU A 429 3.05 -10.85 19.31
N ASP A 430 2.05 -11.28 20.07
CA ASP A 430 1.90 -10.88 21.49
C ASP A 430 1.61 -12.11 22.35
N THR A 431 2.45 -12.32 23.36
CA THR A 431 2.37 -13.43 24.31
C THR A 431 2.19 -12.96 25.74
N THR A 432 1.79 -11.69 25.97
CA THR A 432 1.55 -11.13 27.30
C THR A 432 0.64 -12.07 28.11
N PRO A 433 1.06 -12.51 29.30
CA PRO A 433 0.27 -13.42 30.12
C PRO A 433 -0.97 -12.74 30.69
N ASP A 434 -1.94 -13.53 31.15
CA ASP A 434 -3.09 -13.13 31.95
C ASP A 434 -3.96 -12.02 31.34
N VAL A 435 -4.03 -11.93 30.02
CA VAL A 435 -4.94 -11.04 29.30
C VAL A 435 -5.90 -11.82 28.42
N GLN A 436 -7.14 -11.34 28.33
CA GLN A 436 -8.17 -11.99 27.53
C GLN A 436 -7.94 -11.81 26.02
N TYR A 437 -7.59 -10.58 25.60
CA TYR A 437 -7.45 -10.21 24.20
C TYR A 437 -6.06 -9.66 23.90
N ARG A 438 -5.30 -10.38 23.12
CA ARG A 438 -4.07 -9.90 22.47
C ARG A 438 -4.40 -9.63 21.02
N ARG A 439 -3.84 -8.58 20.44
CA ARG A 439 -4.14 -8.18 19.06
C ARG A 439 -2.88 -7.96 18.25
N ALA A 440 -2.88 -8.49 17.03
CA ALA A 440 -2.13 -7.96 15.92
C ALA A 440 -3.06 -6.97 15.20
N TRP A 441 -2.84 -5.65 15.39
CA TRP A 441 -3.88 -4.65 15.15
C TRP A 441 -3.68 -3.88 13.84
N SER A 442 -2.64 -3.05 13.78
CA SER A 442 -2.36 -2.16 12.64
C SER A 442 -1.22 -2.71 11.80
N MET A 443 -1.26 -2.45 10.49
CA MET A 443 -0.21 -2.87 9.55
C MET A 443 0.18 -1.73 8.62
N ALA A 444 1.44 -1.74 8.17
CA ALA A 444 1.95 -0.89 7.09
C ALA A 444 3.09 -1.58 6.37
N VAL A 445 3.27 -1.28 5.09
CA VAL A 445 4.44 -1.74 4.31
C VAL A 445 5.45 -0.59 4.25
N PHE A 446 6.65 -0.83 4.78
CA PHE A 446 7.71 0.16 4.91
C PHE A 446 9.08 -0.50 4.77
N ASP A 447 10.03 0.17 4.13
CA ASP A 447 11.42 -0.32 3.95
C ASP A 447 11.46 -1.77 3.44
N GLY A 448 10.57 -2.08 2.47
CA GLY A 448 10.46 -3.41 1.89
C GLY A 448 9.93 -4.50 2.82
N LYS A 449 9.31 -4.18 3.97
CA LYS A 449 8.84 -5.12 4.99
C LYS A 449 7.40 -4.83 5.40
N LEU A 450 6.72 -5.86 5.90
CA LEU A 450 5.42 -5.72 6.56
C LEU A 450 5.63 -5.46 8.04
N PHE A 451 5.15 -4.32 8.54
CA PHE A 451 5.13 -3.98 9.96
C PHE A 451 3.76 -4.21 10.56
N CYS A 452 3.72 -4.66 11.81
CA CYS A 452 2.48 -4.87 12.56
C CYS A 452 2.61 -4.39 14.01
N GLY A 453 1.62 -3.61 14.45
CA GLY A 453 1.48 -3.12 15.82
C GLY A 453 0.60 -4.02 16.67
N THR A 454 0.91 -4.11 17.97
CA THR A 454 0.28 -5.05 18.91
C THR A 454 -0.44 -4.38 20.07
N LEU A 455 -1.25 -5.18 20.78
CA LEU A 455 -1.91 -4.93 22.06
C LEU A 455 -1.90 -6.26 22.86
N PRO A 456 -1.61 -6.26 24.21
CA PRO A 456 -1.31 -5.11 25.06
C PRO A 456 0.19 -4.83 25.23
N SER A 457 1.07 -5.56 24.54
CA SER A 457 2.52 -5.32 24.64
C SER A 457 2.96 -3.97 24.08
N GLY A 458 2.14 -3.37 23.20
CA GLY A 458 2.44 -2.08 22.55
C GLY A 458 3.68 -2.13 21.66
N ARG A 459 4.11 -3.31 21.19
CA ARG A 459 5.27 -3.50 20.33
C ARG A 459 4.90 -3.36 18.87
N VAL A 460 5.89 -3.03 18.08
CA VAL A 460 5.85 -3.14 16.62
C VAL A 460 6.80 -4.25 16.21
N LEU A 461 6.35 -5.11 15.30
CA LEU A 461 7.17 -6.19 14.74
C LEU A 461 7.15 -6.09 13.22
N SER A 462 8.20 -6.61 12.56
CA SER A 462 8.31 -6.65 11.10
C SER A 462 8.56 -8.06 10.58
N LEU A 463 8.07 -8.31 9.36
CA LEU A 463 8.26 -9.55 8.62
C LEU A 463 8.79 -9.22 7.23
N GLU A 464 9.80 -9.98 6.77
CA GLU A 464 10.20 -10.01 5.38
C GLU A 464 9.76 -11.33 4.75
N ALA A 465 9.06 -11.27 3.61
CA ALA A 465 8.62 -12.41 2.83
C ALA A 465 8.91 -12.14 1.35
N GLY A 466 9.76 -12.99 0.75
CA GLY A 466 10.44 -12.68 -0.49
C GLY A 466 11.51 -11.61 -0.25
N ARG A 467 11.78 -10.82 -1.29
CA ARG A 467 12.64 -9.63 -1.20
C ARG A 467 11.91 -8.46 -1.85
N SER A 468 11.89 -7.32 -1.20
CA SER A 468 11.27 -6.13 -1.78
C SER A 468 12.02 -4.85 -1.41
N THR A 469 11.77 -3.81 -2.18
CA THR A 469 12.20 -2.44 -1.93
C THR A 469 11.01 -1.51 -2.14
N THR A 470 10.92 -0.43 -1.35
CA THR A 470 9.79 0.48 -1.38
C THR A 470 10.25 1.93 -1.51
N TYR A 471 9.52 2.71 -2.31
CA TYR A 471 9.58 4.16 -2.25
C TYR A 471 8.56 4.64 -1.24
N ASP A 472 9.05 4.99 -0.06
CA ASP A 472 8.26 5.29 1.13
C ASP A 472 7.83 6.78 1.20
N ARG A 473 7.95 7.50 0.08
CA ARG A 473 7.39 8.84 -0.11
C ARG A 473 6.16 8.78 -1.00
N THR A 474 5.33 9.80 -0.92
CA THR A 474 4.18 9.95 -1.81
C THR A 474 4.65 10.18 -3.25
N LEU A 475 4.31 9.28 -4.17
CA LEU A 475 4.47 9.52 -5.59
C LEU A 475 3.49 10.63 -6.01
N SER A 476 4.00 11.74 -6.54
CA SER A 476 3.14 12.85 -6.97
C SER A 476 2.22 12.44 -8.12
N ALA A 477 1.17 13.22 -8.35
CA ALA A 477 0.33 13.06 -9.52
C ALA A 477 1.07 13.45 -10.81
N GLY A 478 0.60 12.96 -11.95
CA GLY A 478 1.18 13.23 -13.26
C GLY A 478 2.00 12.06 -13.80
N TRP A 479 2.77 12.33 -14.85
CA TRP A 479 3.62 11.34 -15.49
C TRP A 479 4.94 11.15 -14.77
N HIS A 480 5.25 9.90 -14.42
CA HIS A 480 6.54 9.47 -13.87
C HIS A 480 7.11 8.31 -14.67
N HIS A 481 8.41 8.31 -14.86
CA HIS A 481 9.14 7.16 -15.40
C HIS A 481 9.57 6.26 -14.25
N LEU A 482 8.92 5.11 -14.13
CA LEU A 482 9.25 4.07 -13.15
C LEU A 482 10.17 3.05 -13.79
N ALA A 483 11.28 2.70 -13.11
CA ALA A 483 12.09 1.55 -13.50
C ALA A 483 12.43 0.69 -12.29
N ALA A 484 12.26 -0.62 -12.47
CA ALA A 484 12.57 -1.66 -11.50
C ALA A 484 13.67 -2.56 -12.06
N VAL A 485 14.77 -2.68 -11.33
CA VAL A 485 15.95 -3.46 -11.74
C VAL A 485 16.26 -4.51 -10.68
N LYS A 486 16.25 -5.77 -11.08
CA LYS A 486 16.87 -6.86 -10.30
C LYS A 486 18.29 -7.05 -10.82
N THR A 487 19.27 -6.79 -9.98
CA THR A 487 20.67 -7.19 -10.19
C THR A 487 20.85 -8.66 -9.77
N ASN A 488 22.09 -9.13 -9.67
CA ASN A 488 22.34 -10.46 -9.14
C ASN A 488 21.90 -10.58 -7.66
N ASP A 489 22.10 -9.53 -6.88
CA ASP A 489 22.04 -9.54 -5.43
C ASP A 489 21.16 -8.45 -4.80
N ARG A 490 20.54 -7.56 -5.61
CA ARG A 490 19.71 -6.44 -5.12
C ARG A 490 18.54 -6.15 -6.02
N LEU A 491 17.52 -5.52 -5.42
CA LEU A 491 16.45 -4.83 -6.14
C LEU A 491 16.70 -3.34 -6.08
N GLN A 492 16.53 -2.65 -7.20
CA GLN A 492 16.67 -1.21 -7.32
C GLN A 492 15.40 -0.61 -7.92
N LEU A 493 14.93 0.46 -7.32
CA LEU A 493 13.78 1.21 -7.79
C LEU A 493 14.22 2.62 -8.20
N PHE A 494 13.86 2.99 -9.43
CA PHE A 494 14.15 4.32 -9.99
C PHE A 494 12.85 5.03 -10.31
N ILE A 495 12.79 6.32 -9.97
CA ILE A 495 11.71 7.22 -10.37
C ILE A 495 12.34 8.44 -11.07
N ASP A 496 11.87 8.72 -12.28
CA ASP A 496 12.34 9.83 -13.13
C ASP A 496 13.86 9.82 -13.40
N GLY A 497 14.48 8.63 -13.33
CA GLY A 497 15.90 8.39 -13.57
C GLY A 497 16.77 8.46 -12.32
N ASP A 498 16.21 8.78 -11.17
CA ASP A 498 16.93 8.75 -9.89
C ASP A 498 16.69 7.43 -9.17
N LEU A 499 17.76 6.83 -8.62
CA LEU A 499 17.67 5.70 -7.71
C LEU A 499 17.03 6.19 -6.40
N VAL A 500 15.83 5.71 -6.10
CA VAL A 500 15.06 6.15 -4.93
C VAL A 500 15.02 5.13 -3.81
N SER A 501 15.28 3.87 -4.11
CA SER A 501 15.36 2.80 -3.10
C SER A 501 16.12 1.59 -3.60
N GLU A 502 16.76 0.86 -2.69
CA GLU A 502 17.41 -0.44 -2.90
C GLU A 502 17.03 -1.40 -1.78
N SER A 503 16.88 -2.69 -2.11
CA SER A 503 16.76 -3.73 -1.10
C SER A 503 18.10 -4.00 -0.40
N SER A 504 18.07 -4.68 0.75
CA SER A 504 19.25 -5.37 1.25
C SER A 504 19.71 -6.46 0.27
N ASP A 505 20.99 -6.86 0.39
CA ASP A 505 21.55 -7.92 -0.43
C ASP A 505 20.82 -9.24 -0.21
N PHE A 506 20.78 -10.06 -1.24
CA PHE A 506 20.24 -11.42 -1.18
C PHE A 506 21.12 -12.40 -2.00
N ASP A 507 21.06 -13.66 -1.63
CA ASP A 507 21.66 -14.74 -2.39
C ASP A 507 20.79 -15.05 -3.62
N PRO A 508 21.30 -14.83 -4.86
CA PRO A 508 20.51 -15.06 -6.08
C PRO A 508 20.04 -16.52 -6.22
N ASP A 509 20.76 -17.48 -5.65
CA ASP A 509 20.39 -18.89 -5.72
C ASP A 509 19.10 -19.22 -4.98
N GLN A 510 18.70 -18.36 -4.04
CA GLN A 510 17.43 -18.49 -3.30
C GLN A 510 16.23 -17.90 -4.04
N TYR A 511 16.43 -17.15 -5.13
CA TYR A 511 15.38 -16.42 -5.83
C TYR A 511 15.20 -16.89 -7.28
N ASP A 512 14.77 -18.13 -7.46
CA ASP A 512 14.30 -18.64 -8.75
C ASP A 512 12.85 -18.20 -8.98
N LEU A 513 12.67 -17.21 -9.86
CA LEU A 513 11.38 -16.60 -10.18
C LEU A 513 10.63 -17.30 -11.32
N THR A 514 11.08 -18.50 -11.74
CA THR A 514 10.44 -19.24 -12.82
C THR A 514 8.98 -19.54 -12.50
N THR A 515 8.07 -19.05 -13.33
CA THR A 515 6.64 -19.29 -13.21
C THR A 515 6.00 -19.50 -14.57
N ARG A 516 4.83 -20.12 -14.62
CA ARG A 516 4.00 -20.27 -15.83
C ARG A 516 2.86 -19.25 -15.89
N GLN A 517 2.83 -18.32 -14.95
CA GLN A 517 1.81 -17.28 -14.96
C GLN A 517 2.03 -16.32 -16.14
N PRO A 518 0.96 -15.75 -16.70
CA PRO A 518 1.08 -14.70 -17.67
C PRO A 518 1.66 -13.44 -17.04
N LEU A 519 2.27 -12.57 -17.86
CA LEU A 519 2.60 -11.21 -17.43
C LEU A 519 1.32 -10.37 -17.49
N LYS A 520 0.93 -9.81 -16.38
CA LYS A 520 -0.22 -8.91 -16.26
C LYS A 520 0.24 -7.47 -16.17
N ILE A 521 -0.31 -6.59 -17.00
CA ILE A 521 -0.05 -5.16 -17.02
C ILE A 521 -1.30 -4.45 -16.52
N GLY A 522 -1.17 -3.72 -15.41
CA GLY A 522 -2.29 -3.01 -14.78
C GLY A 522 -3.18 -3.89 -13.92
N PHE A 523 -2.70 -5.05 -13.48
CA PHE A 523 -3.41 -5.93 -12.54
C PHE A 523 -2.46 -6.91 -11.85
N GLY A 524 -2.78 -7.28 -10.62
CA GLY A 524 -2.02 -8.27 -9.84
C GLY A 524 -2.75 -8.71 -8.58
N GLN A 525 -1.99 -8.98 -7.53
CA GLN A 525 -2.53 -9.48 -6.26
C GLN A 525 -3.13 -8.39 -5.38
N HIS A 526 -2.85 -7.12 -5.65
CA HIS A 526 -3.50 -6.01 -4.95
C HIS A 526 -4.80 -5.65 -5.67
N ASP A 527 -4.70 -4.86 -6.74
CA ASP A 527 -5.88 -4.34 -7.44
C ASP A 527 -5.57 -4.00 -8.90
N TYR A 528 -6.59 -3.65 -9.65
CA TYR A 528 -6.46 -3.06 -10.98
C TYR A 528 -5.83 -1.67 -10.90
N PHE A 529 -4.93 -1.39 -11.84
CA PHE A 529 -4.28 -0.08 -11.87
C PHE A 529 -5.27 1.03 -12.25
N ASN A 530 -5.26 2.09 -11.45
CA ASN A 530 -6.06 3.29 -11.71
C ASN A 530 -5.16 4.41 -12.25
N GLY A 531 -5.15 4.58 -13.58
CA GLY A 531 -4.29 5.58 -14.21
C GLY A 531 -4.00 5.31 -15.68
N ARG A 532 -2.85 5.78 -16.16
CA ARG A 532 -2.42 5.58 -17.56
C ARG A 532 -1.01 5.04 -17.61
N MET A 533 -0.71 4.27 -18.66
CA MET A 533 0.64 3.76 -18.93
C MET A 533 1.05 3.97 -20.37
N LYS A 534 2.34 4.13 -20.61
CA LYS A 534 2.95 4.13 -21.94
C LYS A 534 4.38 3.64 -21.89
N ASP A 535 4.88 3.18 -23.04
CA ASP A 535 6.27 2.79 -23.28
C ASP A 535 6.80 1.79 -22.24
N LEU A 536 6.07 0.68 -22.03
CA LEU A 536 6.55 -0.43 -21.21
C LEU A 536 7.63 -1.21 -21.96
N ARG A 537 8.80 -1.36 -21.32
CA ARG A 537 9.94 -2.13 -21.82
C ARG A 537 10.45 -3.11 -20.79
N ILE A 538 10.82 -4.30 -21.23
CA ILE A 538 11.39 -5.36 -20.39
C ILE A 538 12.68 -5.83 -20.99
N TYR A 539 13.71 -5.96 -20.17
CA TYR A 539 15.06 -6.40 -20.53
C TYR A 539 15.46 -7.63 -19.70
N ASN A 540 16.15 -8.58 -20.32
CA ASN A 540 16.68 -9.77 -19.64
C ASN A 540 18.08 -9.54 -19.02
N ARG A 541 18.37 -8.33 -18.64
CA ARG A 541 19.58 -7.91 -17.92
C ARG A 541 19.32 -6.71 -17.03
N ALA A 542 20.19 -6.48 -16.07
CA ALA A 542 20.20 -5.23 -15.32
C ALA A 542 20.67 -4.07 -16.21
N LEU A 543 19.89 -3.01 -16.29
CA LEU A 543 20.27 -1.75 -16.94
C LEU A 543 20.98 -0.84 -15.93
N SER A 544 22.03 -0.18 -16.39
CA SER A 544 22.68 0.89 -15.64
C SER A 544 21.82 2.17 -15.59
N LYS A 545 22.14 3.07 -14.67
CA LYS A 545 21.47 4.41 -14.58
C LYS A 545 21.54 5.18 -15.90
N ASP A 546 22.67 5.13 -16.60
CA ASP A 546 22.85 5.82 -17.88
C ASP A 546 21.99 5.21 -19.00
N GLU A 547 21.81 3.89 -18.99
CA GLU A 547 20.92 3.21 -19.94
C GLU A 547 19.45 3.54 -19.65
N LEU A 548 19.04 3.52 -18.38
CA LEU A 548 17.71 3.94 -17.96
C LEU A 548 17.41 5.39 -18.36
N SER A 549 18.38 6.29 -18.22
CA SER A 549 18.25 7.68 -18.66
C SER A 549 18.03 7.79 -20.17
N ARG A 550 18.72 6.96 -20.97
CA ARG A 550 18.51 6.88 -22.42
C ARG A 550 17.16 6.28 -22.80
N VAL A 551 16.70 5.27 -22.06
CA VAL A 551 15.36 4.67 -22.24
C VAL A 551 14.30 5.76 -21.99
N ARG A 552 14.41 6.50 -20.90
CA ARG A 552 13.50 7.59 -20.55
C ARG A 552 13.45 8.70 -21.60
N SER A 553 14.59 9.12 -22.15
CA SER A 553 14.69 10.26 -23.08
C SER A 553 14.22 9.96 -24.51
N LYS A 554 14.09 8.70 -24.91
CA LYS A 554 13.62 8.31 -26.27
C LYS A 554 12.16 8.71 -26.53
N ILE A 555 11.39 9.07 -25.50
CA ILE A 555 10.08 9.70 -25.64
C ILE A 555 10.23 11.20 -25.40
N THR A 556 10.58 11.94 -26.42
CA THR A 556 10.42 13.40 -26.38
C THR A 556 8.91 13.68 -26.37
N VAL A 557 8.39 14.06 -25.22
CA VAL A 557 7.05 14.62 -25.08
C VAL A 557 7.04 15.87 -25.96
N ARG A 558 6.35 15.83 -27.09
CA ARG A 558 5.93 17.04 -27.77
C ARG A 558 4.97 17.75 -26.84
N THR A 559 5.49 18.54 -25.94
CA THR A 559 4.70 19.55 -25.24
C THR A 559 4.23 20.52 -26.32
N SER A 560 3.00 20.35 -26.80
CA SER A 560 2.31 21.38 -27.55
C SER A 560 2.17 22.58 -26.61
N ARG A 561 3.00 23.60 -26.81
CA ARG A 561 2.69 24.94 -26.31
C ARG A 561 1.39 25.36 -26.98
N ARG A 562 0.34 25.48 -26.24
CA ARG A 562 -0.81 26.34 -26.51
C ARG A 562 -1.11 27.17 -25.28
#